data_e6be3b01bd12b9c36579b5b8aa3b0601
#
_entry.id   e6be3b01bd12b9c36579b5b8aa3b0601
#
_cell.length_a   1.000
_cell.length_b   1.000
_cell.length_c   1.000
_cell.angle_alpha   90.00
_cell.angle_beta   90.00
_cell.angle_gamma   90.00
#
_symmetry.space_group_name_H-M   'P 1'
#
loop_
_entity.id
_entity.type
_entity.pdbx_description
1 polymer ?
#
loop_
_entity_poly.entity_id
_entity_poly.type
_entity_poly.pdbx_seq_one_letter_code
_entity_poly.pdbx_strand_id
1 'polypeptide(L)'
;MTERRRVPLDEQGLPVRKEDVPAESGDAGSESGECTCPHLDAVDWDGVESDWSDIAFVKAATSAVLGVPVGFDSAREDLRKKAERAGATVPDDAMLLIGSGRFRRPIMLEVEGAAPGAPGIEHPGGFAFTRLLPAPWGQLSKVVDLVEKEAVIRFGRNPDAMWVWYLTCRLCSRARNFETLILAHYRPRD
;
A
#
# COMPACT_ATOMS: atom_id res chain seq x y z
N MET A 1 -6.44 2.56 -12.46
CA MET A 1 -6.67 2.07 -11.08
C MET A 1 -7.89 1.17 -11.13
N THR A 2 -7.70 -0.08 -10.82
CA THR A 2 -8.75 -1.09 -10.94
C THR A 2 -9.80 -0.89 -9.85
N GLU A 3 -11.04 -0.81 -10.26
CA GLU A 3 -12.28 -0.65 -9.48
C GLU A 3 -12.45 -1.65 -8.32
N ARG A 4 -11.61 -2.70 -8.31
CA ARG A 4 -11.68 -3.82 -7.36
C ARG A 4 -11.11 -3.54 -5.96
N ARG A 5 -10.42 -2.42 -5.75
CA ARG A 5 -9.68 -2.15 -4.51
C ARG A 5 -10.47 -1.39 -3.46
N ARG A 6 -11.71 -0.96 -3.76
CA ARG A 6 -12.43 -0.02 -2.90
C ARG A 6 -13.89 -0.39 -2.78
N VAL A 7 -14.33 -0.44 -1.55
CA VAL A 7 -15.74 -0.34 -1.21
C VAL A 7 -15.88 0.94 -0.40
N PRO A 8 -16.18 2.09 -1.03
CA PRO A 8 -16.52 3.29 -0.28
C PRO A 8 -17.80 2.98 0.51
N LEU A 9 -17.74 3.21 1.82
CA LEU A 9 -18.89 3.06 2.70
C LEU A 9 -19.50 4.45 2.94
N ASP A 10 -20.82 4.53 2.96
CA ASP A 10 -21.53 5.74 3.36
C ASP A 10 -21.44 5.97 4.88
N GLU A 11 -22.03 7.09 5.37
CA GLU A 11 -22.05 7.41 6.79
C GLU A 11 -22.74 6.35 7.67
N GLN A 12 -23.40 5.37 7.07
CA GLN A 12 -24.09 4.25 7.70
C GLN A 12 -23.34 2.93 7.58
N GLY A 13 -22.14 2.94 6.95
CA GLY A 13 -21.31 1.76 6.76
C GLY A 13 -21.77 0.82 5.64
N LEU A 14 -22.57 1.31 4.69
CA LEU A 14 -23.04 0.56 3.53
C LEU A 14 -22.21 0.91 2.28
N PRO A 15 -21.96 -0.06 1.37
CA PRO A 15 -21.20 0.19 0.14
C PRO A 15 -21.92 1.18 -0.78
N VAL A 16 -21.28 2.30 -1.07
CA VAL A 16 -21.79 3.33 -1.99
C VAL A 16 -21.61 2.88 -3.43
N ARG A 17 -22.68 2.89 -4.24
CA ARG A 17 -22.59 2.63 -5.68
C ARG A 17 -22.08 3.86 -6.41
N LYS A 18 -21.13 3.66 -7.33
CA LYS A 18 -20.36 4.65 -8.06
C LYS A 18 -21.13 5.56 -9.04
N GLU A 19 -22.45 5.53 -9.07
CA GLU A 19 -23.24 6.25 -10.07
C GLU A 19 -23.48 7.73 -9.74
N ASP A 20 -23.06 8.21 -8.56
CA ASP A 20 -23.47 9.53 -8.05
C ASP A 20 -22.32 10.55 -7.85
N VAL A 21 -21.09 10.31 -8.34
CA VAL A 21 -20.00 11.28 -8.19
C VAL A 21 -19.57 11.85 -9.54
N PRO A 22 -19.70 13.18 -9.77
CA PRO A 22 -19.15 13.81 -10.97
C PRO A 22 -17.63 13.78 -10.97
N ALA A 23 -17.04 13.31 -12.06
CA ALA A 23 -15.59 13.33 -12.26
C ALA A 23 -15.12 14.76 -12.53
N GLU A 24 -14.47 15.40 -11.58
CA GLU A 24 -13.61 16.56 -11.85
C GLU A 24 -12.14 16.10 -11.94
N SER A 25 -11.65 16.04 -13.16
CA SER A 25 -10.25 15.80 -13.48
C SER A 25 -9.44 17.08 -13.24
N GLY A 26 -8.70 17.12 -12.14
CA GLY A 26 -7.69 18.15 -11.88
C GLY A 26 -6.33 17.70 -12.36
N ASP A 27 -5.97 18.06 -13.60
CA ASP A 27 -4.62 17.94 -14.14
C ASP A 27 -3.74 19.04 -13.54
N ALA A 28 -2.93 18.70 -12.54
CA ALA A 28 -1.87 19.56 -12.02
C ALA A 28 -0.54 19.09 -12.59
N GLY A 29 -0.21 19.57 -13.79
CA GLY A 29 1.10 19.40 -14.42
C GLY A 29 2.22 19.90 -13.54
N SER A 30 3.08 19.01 -13.08
CA SER A 30 4.33 19.30 -12.41
C SER A 30 5.48 19.18 -13.40
N GLU A 31 6.01 20.30 -13.85
CA GLU A 31 7.31 20.40 -14.53
C GLU A 31 8.45 20.09 -13.56
N SER A 32 8.75 18.82 -13.35
CA SER A 32 10.02 18.40 -12.76
C SER A 32 10.32 16.99 -13.28
N GLY A 33 11.50 16.82 -13.84
CA GLY A 33 12.02 15.66 -14.57
C GLY A 33 11.31 14.34 -14.29
N GLU A 34 10.92 13.66 -15.34
CA GLU A 34 10.00 12.52 -15.43
C GLU A 34 10.10 11.52 -14.26
N CYS A 35 9.25 11.70 -13.29
CA CYS A 35 9.10 10.81 -12.16
C CYS A 35 7.84 9.99 -12.35
N THR A 36 7.97 8.67 -12.45
CA THR A 36 6.86 7.70 -12.58
C THR A 36 6.26 7.25 -11.25
N CYS A 37 6.43 8.03 -10.20
CA CYS A 37 5.87 7.71 -8.88
C CYS A 37 4.36 7.78 -8.90
N PRO A 38 3.65 6.80 -8.28
CA PRO A 38 2.20 6.77 -8.30
C PRO A 38 1.60 7.99 -7.59
N HIS A 39 0.53 8.53 -8.17
CA HIS A 39 -0.30 9.57 -7.57
C HIS A 39 -1.60 8.92 -7.11
N LEU A 40 -1.92 9.09 -5.85
CA LEU A 40 -3.15 8.58 -5.25
C LEU A 40 -4.09 9.75 -4.94
N ASP A 41 -5.37 9.57 -5.24
CA ASP A 41 -6.38 10.53 -4.82
C ASP A 41 -6.69 10.33 -3.33
N ALA A 42 -6.67 11.41 -2.55
CA ALA A 42 -6.96 11.36 -1.12
C ALA A 42 -8.39 10.87 -0.84
N VAL A 43 -9.36 11.25 -1.66
CA VAL A 43 -10.76 10.78 -1.53
C VAL A 43 -10.85 9.27 -1.58
N ASP A 44 -9.98 8.67 -2.35
CA ASP A 44 -9.96 7.25 -2.59
C ASP A 44 -9.08 6.45 -1.64
N TRP A 45 -8.15 7.09 -0.92
CA TRP A 45 -7.11 6.39 -0.17
C TRP A 45 -6.92 6.87 1.27
N ASP A 46 -7.41 8.07 1.66
CA ASP A 46 -7.27 8.55 3.02
C ASP A 46 -8.51 8.24 3.85
N GLY A 47 -8.32 7.56 4.97
CA GLY A 47 -9.39 7.14 5.88
C GLY A 47 -10.31 6.03 5.33
N VAL A 48 -9.88 5.30 4.31
CA VAL A 48 -10.69 4.33 3.56
C VAL A 48 -10.37 2.89 3.98
N GLU A 49 -11.38 2.03 3.94
CA GLU A 49 -11.24 0.58 4.08
C GLU A 49 -11.25 -0.07 2.70
N SER A 50 -10.27 -0.93 2.42
CA SER A 50 -10.16 -1.69 1.17
C SER A 50 -10.25 -3.18 1.44
N ASP A 51 -11.06 -3.90 0.66
CA ASP A 51 -11.13 -5.36 0.70
C ASP A 51 -9.89 -5.97 0.06
N TRP A 52 -9.28 -6.92 0.76
CA TRP A 52 -8.07 -7.63 0.32
C TRP A 52 -8.32 -9.10 -0.01
N SER A 53 -9.58 -9.52 -0.11
CA SER A 53 -9.94 -10.92 -0.38
C SER A 53 -9.35 -11.45 -1.69
N ASP A 54 -9.29 -10.61 -2.72
CA ASP A 54 -8.82 -10.96 -4.06
C ASP A 54 -7.43 -10.39 -4.40
N ILE A 55 -6.77 -9.73 -3.44
CA ILE A 55 -5.44 -9.16 -3.69
C ILE A 55 -4.37 -10.20 -3.45
N ALA A 56 -3.47 -10.34 -4.43
CA ALA A 56 -2.35 -11.27 -4.37
C ALA A 56 -1.01 -10.52 -4.28
N PHE A 57 -0.07 -11.10 -3.56
CA PHE A 57 1.27 -10.53 -3.41
C PHE A 57 2.36 -11.59 -3.56
N VAL A 58 3.50 -11.18 -4.12
CA VAL A 58 4.77 -11.88 -3.90
C VAL A 58 5.50 -11.26 -2.73
N LYS A 59 6.18 -12.09 -1.93
CA LYS A 59 6.89 -11.66 -0.72
C LYS A 59 8.39 -11.85 -0.82
N ALA A 60 9.12 -10.90 -0.26
CA ALA A 60 10.54 -11.00 0.04
C ALA A 60 10.84 -10.31 1.38
N ALA A 61 12.11 -10.22 1.73
CA ALA A 61 12.54 -9.40 2.85
C ALA A 61 13.82 -8.67 2.46
N THR A 62 13.91 -7.42 2.84
CA THR A 62 15.12 -6.62 2.71
C THR A 62 15.82 -6.46 4.04
N SER A 63 17.15 -6.34 4.02
CA SER A 63 17.92 -5.98 5.21
C SER A 63 17.60 -4.55 5.65
N ALA A 64 17.67 -4.30 6.94
CA ALA A 64 17.49 -2.96 7.48
C ALA A 64 18.61 -2.65 8.48
N VAL A 65 19.12 -1.42 8.41
CA VAL A 65 20.08 -0.89 9.37
C VAL A 65 19.38 0.25 10.12
N LEU A 66 19.23 0.11 11.43
CA LEU A 66 18.49 1.07 12.27
C LEU A 66 17.08 1.39 11.74
N GLY A 67 16.41 0.37 11.17
CA GLY A 67 15.07 0.52 10.61
C GLY A 67 15.02 1.10 9.19
N VAL A 68 16.13 1.48 8.59
CA VAL A 68 16.21 1.95 7.21
C VAL A 68 16.46 0.75 6.29
N PRO A 69 15.59 0.48 5.30
CA PRO A 69 15.81 -0.62 4.37
C PRO A 69 17.05 -0.38 3.51
N VAL A 70 17.89 -1.40 3.38
CA VAL A 70 19.10 -1.40 2.57
C VAL A 70 18.92 -2.38 1.41
N GLY A 71 19.36 -2.00 0.20
CA GLY A 71 19.21 -2.85 -0.98
C GLY A 71 17.75 -2.95 -1.49
N PHE A 72 16.98 -1.89 -1.32
CA PHE A 72 15.58 -1.85 -1.70
C PHE A 72 15.34 -2.13 -3.20
N ASP A 73 16.19 -1.57 -4.07
CA ASP A 73 16.06 -1.77 -5.52
C ASP A 73 16.32 -3.23 -5.91
N SER A 74 17.32 -3.86 -5.29
CA SER A 74 17.61 -5.28 -5.46
C SER A 74 16.44 -6.17 -5.00
N ALA A 75 15.86 -5.84 -3.85
CA ALA A 75 14.72 -6.57 -3.32
C ALA A 75 13.45 -6.39 -4.18
N ARG A 76 13.26 -5.21 -4.77
CA ARG A 76 12.19 -4.95 -5.75
C ARG A 76 12.36 -5.78 -7.02
N GLU A 77 13.56 -5.86 -7.53
CA GLU A 77 13.88 -6.69 -8.69
C GLU A 77 13.68 -8.19 -8.40
N ASP A 78 14.07 -8.66 -7.23
CA ASP A 78 13.83 -10.03 -6.79
C ASP A 78 12.33 -10.36 -6.70
N LEU A 79 11.51 -9.41 -6.26
CA LEU A 79 10.05 -9.57 -6.23
C LEU A 79 9.47 -9.70 -7.65
N ARG A 80 9.93 -8.88 -8.61
CA ARG A 80 9.51 -8.98 -10.01
C ARG A 80 9.85 -10.34 -10.61
N LYS A 81 11.08 -10.82 -10.40
CA LYS A 81 11.49 -12.16 -10.85
C LYS A 81 10.69 -13.28 -10.19
N LYS A 82 10.28 -13.11 -8.94
CA LYS A 82 9.38 -14.06 -8.28
C LYS A 82 7.99 -14.07 -8.91
N ALA A 83 7.43 -12.90 -9.21
CA ALA A 83 6.14 -12.77 -9.89
C ALA A 83 6.17 -13.49 -11.25
N GLU A 84 7.18 -13.23 -12.07
CA GLU A 84 7.38 -13.87 -13.37
C GLU A 84 7.46 -15.40 -13.25
N ARG A 85 8.25 -15.93 -12.30
CA ARG A 85 8.36 -17.38 -12.05
C ARG A 85 7.04 -18.02 -11.61
N ALA A 86 6.19 -17.27 -10.92
CA ALA A 86 4.86 -17.70 -10.51
C ALA A 86 3.81 -17.55 -11.63
N GLY A 87 4.19 -17.07 -12.81
CA GLY A 87 3.28 -16.79 -13.92
C GLY A 87 2.33 -15.62 -13.66
N ALA A 88 2.71 -14.73 -12.73
CA ALA A 88 1.93 -13.56 -12.38
C ALA A 88 2.47 -12.31 -13.08
N THR A 89 1.60 -11.33 -13.29
CA THR A 89 1.95 -10.01 -13.82
C THR A 89 1.99 -8.97 -12.70
N VAL A 90 2.84 -7.97 -12.84
CA VAL A 90 2.90 -6.83 -11.92
C VAL A 90 2.16 -5.67 -12.59
N PRO A 91 1.04 -5.18 -12.03
CA PRO A 91 0.34 -4.00 -12.54
C PRO A 91 1.24 -2.75 -12.52
N ASP A 92 0.99 -1.80 -13.40
CA ASP A 92 1.74 -0.54 -13.44
C ASP A 92 1.59 0.28 -12.15
N ASP A 93 0.43 0.18 -11.52
CA ASP A 93 0.08 0.82 -10.25
C ASP A 93 0.19 -0.11 -9.04
N ALA A 94 0.96 -1.20 -9.16
CA ALA A 94 1.12 -2.21 -8.11
C ALA A 94 1.59 -1.62 -6.79
N MET A 95 0.95 -2.02 -5.69
CA MET A 95 1.40 -1.66 -4.35
C MET A 95 2.73 -2.35 -4.03
N LEU A 96 3.73 -1.55 -3.63
CA LEU A 96 4.98 -2.05 -3.06
C LEU A 96 5.02 -1.73 -1.58
N LEU A 97 4.69 -2.69 -0.76
CA LEU A 97 4.48 -2.54 0.67
C LEU A 97 5.71 -2.95 1.46
N ILE A 98 6.06 -2.16 2.47
CA ILE A 98 7.14 -2.45 3.40
C ILE A 98 6.56 -2.58 4.80
N GLY A 99 6.78 -3.72 5.42
CA GLY A 99 6.36 -3.97 6.80
C GLY A 99 7.37 -3.48 7.84
N SER A 100 7.03 -3.66 9.12
CA SER A 100 7.90 -3.33 10.25
C SER A 100 9.01 -4.35 10.45
N GLY A 101 10.16 -3.91 10.96
CA GLY A 101 11.28 -4.79 11.29
C GLY A 101 12.55 -4.01 11.58
N ARG A 102 13.31 -4.44 12.61
CA ARG A 102 14.53 -3.74 13.04
C ARG A 102 15.73 -4.06 12.14
N PHE A 103 15.95 -5.33 11.82
CA PHE A 103 17.10 -5.81 11.06
C PHE A 103 16.70 -6.39 9.70
N ARG A 104 15.48 -6.84 9.59
CA ARG A 104 14.90 -7.40 8.37
C ARG A 104 13.44 -6.95 8.25
N ARG A 105 13.09 -6.35 7.13
CA ARG A 105 11.75 -5.86 6.87
C ARG A 105 11.11 -6.69 5.76
N PRO A 106 9.90 -7.22 5.99
CA PRO A 106 9.15 -7.87 4.92
C PRO A 106 8.78 -6.83 3.89
N ILE A 107 8.83 -7.21 2.62
CA ILE A 107 8.33 -6.44 1.49
C ILE A 107 7.37 -7.30 0.68
N MET A 108 6.32 -6.68 0.17
CA MET A 108 5.33 -7.34 -0.69
C MET A 108 5.11 -6.49 -1.93
N LEU A 109 5.04 -7.15 -3.08
CA LEU A 109 4.68 -6.53 -4.35
C LEU A 109 3.37 -7.16 -4.82
N GLU A 110 2.40 -6.32 -5.11
CA GLU A 110 1.13 -6.75 -5.66
C GLU A 110 1.30 -7.36 -7.04
N VAL A 111 0.53 -8.42 -7.30
CA VAL A 111 0.54 -9.16 -8.56
C VAL A 111 -0.87 -9.56 -8.97
N GLU A 112 -1.05 -9.79 -10.26
CA GLU A 112 -2.30 -10.25 -10.86
C GLU A 112 -2.07 -11.49 -11.73
N GLY A 113 -3.16 -12.23 -12.02
CA GLY A 113 -3.13 -13.35 -12.98
C GLY A 113 -2.42 -14.61 -12.48
N ALA A 114 -1.99 -14.66 -11.22
CA ALA A 114 -1.43 -15.88 -10.65
C ALA A 114 -2.48 -16.99 -10.55
N ALA A 115 -2.09 -18.22 -10.88
CA ALA A 115 -2.97 -19.37 -10.66
C ALA A 115 -3.25 -19.56 -9.15
N PRO A 116 -4.46 -20.01 -8.77
CA PRO A 116 -4.75 -20.34 -7.37
C PRO A 116 -3.73 -21.33 -6.81
N GLY A 117 -3.15 -21.01 -5.67
CA GLY A 117 -2.13 -21.84 -5.02
C GLY A 117 -0.75 -21.82 -5.68
N ALA A 118 -0.47 -20.89 -6.58
CA ALA A 118 0.85 -20.73 -7.17
C ALA A 118 1.93 -20.53 -6.07
N PRO A 119 3.06 -21.25 -6.14
CA PRO A 119 4.12 -21.16 -5.13
C PRO A 119 4.66 -19.73 -5.01
N GLY A 120 4.76 -19.24 -3.77
CA GLY A 120 5.30 -17.92 -3.48
C GLY A 120 4.32 -16.75 -3.67
N ILE A 121 3.07 -17.04 -4.03
CA ILE A 121 1.97 -16.07 -4.03
C ILE A 121 1.23 -16.16 -2.69
N GLU A 122 0.99 -15.01 -2.09
CA GLU A 122 0.20 -14.88 -0.85
C GLU A 122 -1.07 -14.10 -1.11
N HIS A 123 -2.17 -14.59 -0.59
CA HIS A 123 -3.46 -13.90 -0.52
C HIS A 123 -3.72 -13.58 0.96
N PRO A 124 -3.42 -12.36 1.42
CA PRO A 124 -3.59 -12.02 2.83
C PRO A 124 -5.03 -12.08 3.30
N GLY A 125 -5.97 -11.82 2.39
CA GLY A 125 -7.39 -11.72 2.68
C GLY A 125 -7.75 -10.60 3.65
N GLY A 126 -9.01 -10.55 4.08
CA GLY A 126 -9.48 -9.54 5.02
C GLY A 126 -9.54 -8.15 4.41
N PHE A 127 -9.19 -7.13 5.21
CA PHE A 127 -9.24 -5.74 4.76
C PHE A 127 -8.07 -4.92 5.28
N ALA A 128 -7.80 -3.79 4.64
CA ALA A 128 -6.85 -2.79 5.11
C ALA A 128 -7.52 -1.43 5.30
N PHE A 129 -7.25 -0.79 6.43
CA PHE A 129 -7.54 0.61 6.66
C PHE A 129 -6.34 1.44 6.23
N THR A 130 -6.56 2.47 5.43
CA THR A 130 -5.50 3.26 4.80
C THR A 130 -5.53 4.72 5.23
N ARG A 131 -4.33 5.31 5.38
CA ARG A 131 -4.15 6.76 5.57
C ARG A 131 -3.08 7.26 4.61
N LEU A 132 -3.42 8.31 3.87
CA LEU A 132 -2.51 9.00 2.96
C LEU A 132 -1.97 10.26 3.66
N LEU A 133 -0.72 10.19 4.13
CA LEU A 133 -0.15 11.19 5.03
C LEU A 133 1.26 11.61 4.60
N PRO A 134 1.69 12.83 4.93
CA PRO A 134 3.08 13.21 4.88
C PRO A 134 3.88 12.41 5.92
N ALA A 135 4.88 11.66 5.47
CA ALA A 135 5.72 10.89 6.38
C ALA A 135 7.22 11.00 6.01
N PRO A 136 7.90 12.12 6.34
CA PRO A 136 9.33 12.24 6.20
C PRO A 136 10.04 11.09 6.93
N TRP A 137 11.16 10.60 6.38
CA TRP A 137 11.88 9.44 6.89
C TRP A 137 12.14 9.45 8.40
N GLY A 138 12.54 10.59 8.94
CA GLY A 138 12.79 10.75 10.39
C GLY A 138 11.53 10.75 11.27
N GLN A 139 10.34 10.80 10.68
CA GLN A 139 9.05 10.82 11.40
C GLN A 139 8.18 9.60 11.10
N LEU A 140 8.59 8.75 10.17
CA LEU A 140 7.78 7.63 9.70
C LEU A 140 7.26 6.74 10.83
N SER A 141 8.11 6.34 11.77
CA SER A 141 7.68 5.50 12.89
C SER A 141 6.57 6.14 13.71
N LYS A 142 6.66 7.45 13.98
CA LYS A 142 5.64 8.20 14.71
C LYS A 142 4.32 8.25 13.94
N VAL A 143 4.39 8.43 12.61
CA VAL A 143 3.19 8.47 11.77
C VAL A 143 2.55 7.09 11.69
N VAL A 144 3.33 6.01 11.58
CA VAL A 144 2.83 4.63 11.64
C VAL A 144 2.14 4.34 12.97
N ASP A 145 2.76 4.72 14.10
CA ASP A 145 2.18 4.55 15.44
C ASP A 145 0.87 5.34 15.62
N LEU A 146 0.74 6.51 14.99
CA LEU A 146 -0.51 7.28 15.00
C LEU A 146 -1.62 6.57 14.23
N VAL A 147 -1.32 6.08 13.04
CA VAL A 147 -2.29 5.33 12.21
C VAL A 147 -2.69 4.03 12.90
N GLU A 148 -1.75 3.32 13.52
CA GLU A 148 -2.05 2.11 14.29
C GLU A 148 -3.05 2.41 15.42
N LYS A 149 -2.81 3.45 16.21
CA LYS A 149 -3.73 3.88 17.29
C LYS A 149 -5.10 4.27 16.76
N GLU A 150 -5.16 5.01 15.66
CA GLU A 150 -6.43 5.37 15.00
C GLU A 150 -7.18 4.11 14.56
N ALA A 151 -6.50 3.16 13.93
CA ALA A 151 -7.06 1.89 13.50
C ALA A 151 -7.57 1.07 14.70
N VAL A 152 -6.83 1.03 15.83
CA VAL A 152 -7.28 0.36 17.05
C VAL A 152 -8.56 1.00 17.62
N ILE A 153 -8.63 2.33 17.64
CA ILE A 153 -9.84 3.04 18.10
C ILE A 153 -11.02 2.71 17.19
N ARG A 154 -10.82 2.72 15.88
CA ARG A 154 -11.88 2.49 14.89
C ARG A 154 -12.42 1.06 14.91
N PHE A 155 -11.53 0.06 15.01
CA PHE A 155 -11.91 -1.36 14.87
C PHE A 155 -11.92 -2.15 16.18
N GLY A 156 -11.57 -1.52 17.31
CA GLY A 156 -11.58 -2.15 18.63
C GLY A 156 -10.55 -3.27 18.80
N ARG A 157 -9.58 -3.39 17.88
CA ARG A 157 -8.52 -4.40 17.91
C ARG A 157 -7.24 -3.92 17.24
N ASN A 158 -6.12 -4.52 17.60
CA ASN A 158 -4.85 -4.27 16.91
C ASN A 158 -4.90 -4.81 15.47
N PRO A 159 -4.28 -4.12 14.50
CA PRO A 159 -4.05 -4.68 13.19
C PRO A 159 -3.10 -5.88 13.27
N ASP A 160 -3.27 -6.83 12.36
CA ASP A 160 -2.38 -8.00 12.24
C ASP A 160 -1.03 -7.63 11.61
N ALA A 161 -1.00 -6.57 10.81
CA ALA A 161 0.24 -6.00 10.26
C ALA A 161 0.07 -4.52 9.90
N MET A 162 1.15 -3.76 10.06
CA MET A 162 1.29 -2.40 9.54
C MET A 162 2.19 -2.41 8.32
N TRP A 163 1.74 -1.74 7.25
CA TRP A 163 2.46 -1.62 6.00
C TRP A 163 2.62 -0.16 5.60
N VAL A 164 3.67 0.11 4.85
CA VAL A 164 3.99 1.42 4.31
C VAL A 164 4.22 1.32 2.81
N TRP A 165 3.57 2.16 2.04
CA TRP A 165 3.84 2.35 0.61
C TRP A 165 4.36 3.77 0.37
N TYR A 166 5.64 3.86 0.02
CA TYR A 166 6.23 5.14 -0.37
C TYR A 166 5.78 5.51 -1.77
N LEU A 167 5.09 6.64 -1.89
CA LEU A 167 4.54 7.15 -3.14
C LEU A 167 5.49 8.15 -3.83
N THR A 168 6.63 8.43 -3.21
CA THR A 168 7.55 9.46 -3.68
C THR A 168 8.99 8.93 -3.73
N CYS A 169 9.72 9.31 -4.76
CA CYS A 169 11.16 9.08 -4.88
C CYS A 169 11.93 10.32 -4.41
N ARG A 170 13.27 10.26 -4.48
CA ARG A 170 14.14 11.39 -4.09
C ARG A 170 13.88 12.67 -4.89
N LEU A 171 13.41 12.55 -6.14
CA LEU A 171 13.17 13.69 -7.02
C LEU A 171 11.89 14.46 -6.61
N CYS A 172 10.81 13.73 -6.34
CA CYS A 172 9.49 14.33 -6.08
C CYS A 172 9.11 14.44 -4.60
N SER A 173 9.88 13.83 -3.68
CA SER A 173 9.47 13.72 -2.27
C SER A 173 9.21 15.07 -1.59
N ARG A 174 10.06 16.08 -1.84
CA ARG A 174 9.87 17.41 -1.25
C ARG A 174 8.68 18.15 -1.84
N ALA A 175 8.50 18.10 -3.17
CA ALA A 175 7.39 18.74 -3.85
C ALA A 175 6.04 18.12 -3.44
N ARG A 176 6.03 16.81 -3.19
CA ARG A 176 4.85 16.04 -2.74
C ARG A 176 4.79 15.82 -1.23
N ASN A 177 5.50 16.64 -0.45
CA ASN A 177 5.49 16.59 1.01
C ASN A 177 5.70 15.19 1.60
N PHE A 178 6.58 14.36 1.00
CA PHE A 178 6.87 12.97 1.43
C PHE A 178 5.62 12.09 1.53
N GLU A 179 4.70 12.26 0.61
CA GLU A 179 3.44 11.54 0.54
C GLU A 179 3.65 10.03 0.65
N THR A 180 2.94 9.42 1.56
CA THR A 180 3.10 8.01 1.94
C THR A 180 1.75 7.44 2.32
N LEU A 181 1.43 6.25 1.81
CA LEU A 181 0.27 5.49 2.24
C LEU A 181 0.67 4.56 3.39
N ILE A 182 -0.04 4.63 4.49
CA ILE A 182 0.11 3.74 5.64
C ILE A 182 -1.13 2.87 5.73
N LEU A 183 -0.93 1.57 5.90
CA LEU A 183 -2.00 0.58 5.88
C LEU A 183 -1.98 -0.25 7.16
N ALA A 184 -3.11 -0.31 7.84
CA ALA A 184 -3.38 -1.22 8.95
C ALA A 184 -4.17 -2.42 8.41
N HIS A 185 -3.54 -3.57 8.30
CA HIS A 185 -4.15 -4.77 7.72
C HIS A 185 -4.75 -5.66 8.79
N TYR A 186 -5.95 -6.16 8.52
CA TYR A 186 -6.74 -7.04 9.37
C TYR A 186 -7.09 -8.32 8.60
N ARG A 187 -6.58 -9.44 9.06
CA ARG A 187 -6.90 -10.76 8.50
C ARG A 187 -8.34 -11.17 8.75
N PRO A 188 -8.91 -12.05 7.91
CA PRO A 188 -10.19 -12.69 8.23
C PRO A 188 -10.10 -13.36 9.60
N ARG A 189 -11.18 -13.34 10.35
CA ARG A 189 -11.34 -14.19 11.56
C ARG A 189 -12.18 -15.40 11.16
N ASP A 190 -11.67 -16.55 11.50
CA ASP A 190 -12.42 -17.80 11.45
C ASP A 190 -13.63 -17.79 12.41
#